data_f3d214c1d7689b0d39b3650b1bdb4469
#
_entry.id   f3d214c1d7689b0d39b3650b1bdb4469
#
_cell.length_a   1.000
_cell.length_b   1.000
_cell.length_c   1.000
_cell.angle_alpha   90.00
_cell.angle_beta   90.00
_cell.angle_gamma   90.00
#
_symmetry.space_group_name_H-M   'P 1'
#
loop_
_entity.id
_entity.type
_entity.pdbx_description
1 polymer ?
#
loop_
_entity_poly.entity_id
_entity_poly.type
_entity_poly.pdbx_seq_one_letter_code
_entity_poly.pdbx_strand_id
1 'polypeptide(L)'
;MHRPYDTARYGELLRNIKAQLPDIAITTDVIVGFPGETEEDFVETMRFAEECGFAKMHIFPYSKRKGTPAEKMPNQIIEAEKEKRAARLGELDEKLFRACLERSVGTEGEVLFEQPYDNEHIEGLISNYQRVIVKAPVSLCGEIAKVKITGVQEDFLVGELV
;
A
#
# COMPACT_ATOMS: atom_id res chain seq x y z
N MET A 1 -12.84 2.61 17.42
CA MET A 1 -11.65 2.02 18.09
C MET A 1 -10.99 3.11 18.94
N HIS A 2 -10.48 2.75 20.09
CA HIS A 2 -9.84 3.73 20.97
C HIS A 2 -8.37 3.88 20.61
N ARG A 3 -8.03 4.87 19.78
CA ARG A 3 -6.65 5.21 19.41
C ARG A 3 -6.23 6.51 20.10
N PRO A 4 -4.97 6.67 20.53
CA PRO A 4 -4.50 7.84 21.26
C PRO A 4 -4.18 9.05 20.36
N TYR A 5 -4.64 9.03 19.11
CA TYR A 5 -4.42 10.08 18.10
C TYR A 5 -5.66 10.25 17.23
N ASP A 6 -5.82 11.42 16.65
CA ASP A 6 -6.82 11.75 15.65
C ASP A 6 -6.23 11.81 14.23
N THR A 7 -7.10 11.99 13.24
CA THR A 7 -6.71 12.07 11.83
C THR A 7 -5.83 13.27 11.52
N ALA A 8 -6.03 14.39 12.19
CA ALA A 8 -5.24 15.61 11.98
C ALA A 8 -3.78 15.39 12.37
N ARG A 9 -3.55 14.86 13.58
CA ARG A 9 -2.20 14.52 14.07
C ARG A 9 -1.54 13.42 13.25
N TYR A 10 -2.32 12.42 12.84
CA TYR A 10 -1.80 11.34 12.00
C TYR A 10 -1.38 11.87 10.62
N GLY A 11 -2.22 12.67 9.97
CA GLY A 11 -1.90 13.30 8.68
C GLY A 11 -0.69 14.23 8.75
N GLU A 12 -0.53 15.00 9.85
CA GLU A 12 0.66 15.83 10.08
C GLU A 12 1.93 14.96 10.19
N LEU A 13 1.87 13.87 10.95
CA LEU A 13 2.99 12.93 11.08
C LEU A 13 3.40 12.38 9.71
N LEU A 14 2.45 11.96 8.88
CA LEU A 14 2.74 11.43 7.54
C LEU A 14 3.37 12.48 6.62
N ARG A 15 2.88 13.72 6.66
CA ARG A 15 3.49 14.83 5.90
C ARG A 15 4.92 15.07 6.31
N ASN A 16 5.21 15.07 7.62
CA ASN A 16 6.56 15.26 8.14
C ASN A 16 7.52 14.13 7.73
N ILE A 17 7.04 12.87 7.75
CA ILE A 17 7.82 11.72 7.29
C ILE A 17 8.13 11.85 5.80
N LYS A 18 7.13 12.14 4.97
CA LYS A 18 7.32 12.31 3.51
C LYS A 18 8.21 13.49 3.14
N ALA A 19 8.20 14.56 3.94
CA ALA A 19 9.10 15.70 3.73
C ALA A 19 10.57 15.35 3.98
N GLN A 20 10.85 14.41 4.90
CA GLN A 20 12.21 13.97 5.22
C GLN A 20 12.65 12.79 4.36
N LEU A 21 11.73 11.94 3.96
CA LEU A 21 11.93 10.71 3.20
C LEU A 21 10.95 10.68 2.01
N PRO A 22 11.23 11.41 0.92
CA PRO A 22 10.29 11.56 -0.21
C PRO A 22 9.89 10.24 -0.87
N ASP A 23 10.82 9.28 -0.91
CA ASP A 23 10.65 8.00 -1.61
C ASP A 23 10.09 6.88 -0.70
N ILE A 24 9.74 7.23 0.57
CA ILE A 24 9.21 6.23 1.48
C ILE A 24 7.86 5.69 1.03
N ALA A 25 7.71 4.35 1.05
CA ALA A 25 6.43 3.68 0.88
C ALA A 25 5.75 3.53 2.24
N ILE A 26 4.67 4.28 2.48
CA ILE A 26 3.90 4.18 3.73
C ILE A 26 2.72 3.25 3.50
N THR A 27 2.60 2.23 4.32
CA THR A 27 1.49 1.29 4.30
C THR A 27 0.62 1.44 5.55
N THR A 28 -0.62 0.98 5.49
CA THR A 28 -1.54 1.03 6.64
C THR A 28 -2.52 -0.13 6.63
N ASP A 29 -3.03 -0.45 7.81
CA ASP A 29 -4.15 -1.37 8.00
C ASP A 29 -5.44 -0.58 8.18
N VAL A 30 -6.49 -0.91 7.42
CA VAL A 30 -7.80 -0.26 7.51
C VAL A 30 -8.88 -1.30 7.77
N ILE A 31 -9.70 -1.06 8.79
CA ILE A 31 -10.90 -1.86 9.05
C ILE A 31 -12.11 -1.09 8.54
N VAL A 32 -12.91 -1.72 7.69
CA VAL A 32 -14.18 -1.18 7.18
C VAL A 32 -15.38 -1.89 7.81
N GLY A 33 -16.50 -1.18 7.94
CA GLY A 33 -17.72 -1.74 8.51
C GLY A 33 -17.64 -1.98 10.02
N PHE A 34 -16.87 -1.17 10.74
CA PHE A 34 -16.86 -1.19 12.20
C PHE A 34 -18.27 -0.84 12.73
N PRO A 35 -18.73 -1.43 13.87
CA PRO A 35 -20.07 -1.12 14.39
C PRO A 35 -20.33 0.36 14.55
N GLY A 36 -21.41 0.84 13.91
CA GLY A 36 -21.80 2.25 13.92
C GLY A 36 -21.18 3.11 12.82
N GLU A 37 -20.27 2.58 11.98
CA GLU A 37 -19.71 3.31 10.84
C GLU A 37 -20.83 3.68 9.84
N THR A 38 -21.03 4.97 9.60
CA THR A 38 -21.99 5.46 8.60
C THR A 38 -21.37 5.48 7.21
N GLU A 39 -22.16 5.78 6.19
CA GLU A 39 -21.60 6.00 4.83
C GLU A 39 -20.75 7.26 4.79
N GLU A 40 -21.12 8.29 5.54
CA GLU A 40 -20.35 9.54 5.65
C GLU A 40 -18.98 9.29 6.29
N ASP A 41 -18.92 8.50 7.38
CA ASP A 41 -17.65 8.10 8.01
C ASP A 41 -16.75 7.32 7.04
N PHE A 42 -17.33 6.42 6.25
CA PHE A 42 -16.60 5.66 5.26
C PHE A 42 -16.06 6.54 4.13
N VAL A 43 -16.87 7.48 3.61
CA VAL A 43 -16.42 8.44 2.59
C VAL A 43 -15.31 9.34 3.13
N GLU A 44 -15.39 9.77 4.40
CA GLU A 44 -14.31 10.51 5.05
C GLU A 44 -13.02 9.68 5.15
N THR A 45 -13.14 8.38 5.47
CA THR A 45 -12.00 7.45 5.47
C THR A 45 -11.35 7.35 4.10
N MET A 46 -12.14 7.22 3.03
CA MET A 46 -11.61 7.18 1.65
C MET A 46 -10.87 8.47 1.29
N ARG A 47 -11.49 9.64 1.58
CA ARG A 47 -10.86 10.94 1.32
C ARG A 47 -9.54 11.07 2.08
N PHE A 48 -9.52 10.71 3.36
CA PHE A 48 -8.31 10.77 4.18
C PHE A 48 -7.22 9.82 3.66
N ALA A 49 -7.58 8.61 3.21
CA ALA A 49 -6.64 7.68 2.61
C ALA A 49 -6.02 8.25 1.32
N GLU A 50 -6.84 8.90 0.46
CA GLU A 50 -6.37 9.57 -0.75
C GLU A 50 -5.42 10.75 -0.43
N GLU A 51 -5.75 11.58 0.54
CA GLU A 51 -4.90 12.68 1.02
C GLU A 51 -3.57 12.19 1.59
N CYS A 52 -3.60 11.08 2.33
CA CYS A 52 -2.39 10.46 2.88
C CYS A 52 -1.51 9.83 1.80
N GLY A 53 -2.09 9.38 0.67
CA GLY A 53 -1.37 8.78 -0.43
C GLY A 53 -0.54 7.57 0.02
N PHE A 54 -1.21 6.58 0.62
CA PHE A 54 -0.57 5.33 1.02
C PHE A 54 -0.05 4.56 -0.20
N ALA A 55 1.08 3.88 -0.02
CA ALA A 55 1.62 2.98 -1.02
C ALA A 55 0.82 1.67 -1.07
N LYS A 56 0.30 1.23 0.08
CA LYS A 56 -0.55 0.05 0.19
C LYS A 56 -1.45 0.14 1.41
N MET A 57 -2.69 -0.33 1.26
CA MET A 57 -3.64 -0.49 2.36
C MET A 57 -4.01 -1.97 2.51
N HIS A 58 -3.84 -2.52 3.70
CA HIS A 58 -4.40 -3.83 4.05
C HIS A 58 -5.81 -3.63 4.58
N ILE A 59 -6.79 -4.01 3.78
CA ILE A 59 -8.21 -3.71 4.02
C ILE A 59 -8.88 -4.94 4.64
N PHE A 60 -9.46 -4.75 5.82
CA PHE A 60 -10.13 -5.81 6.57
C PHE A 60 -11.60 -5.46 6.81
N PRO A 61 -12.55 -6.23 6.27
CA PRO A 61 -13.93 -6.16 6.76
C PRO A 61 -13.95 -6.48 8.26
N TYR A 62 -14.67 -5.67 9.06
CA TYR A 62 -14.77 -5.91 10.48
C TYR A 62 -15.32 -7.30 10.78
N SER A 63 -14.61 -8.09 11.56
CA SER A 63 -15.02 -9.40 12.05
C SER A 63 -15.23 -9.37 13.57
N LYS A 64 -16.36 -9.88 14.02
CA LYS A 64 -16.69 -9.98 15.45
C LYS A 64 -15.67 -10.89 16.15
N ARG A 65 -15.06 -10.37 17.20
CA ARG A 65 -14.15 -11.12 18.06
C ARG A 65 -14.79 -11.29 19.43
N LYS A 66 -15.00 -12.55 19.84
CA LYS A 66 -15.59 -12.89 21.15
C LYS A 66 -14.79 -12.25 22.28
N GLY A 67 -15.49 -11.65 23.23
CA GLY A 67 -14.89 -11.00 24.40
C GLY A 67 -14.41 -9.57 24.18
N THR A 68 -14.54 -9.00 22.96
CA THR A 68 -14.21 -7.59 22.71
C THR A 68 -15.41 -6.67 22.97
N PRO A 69 -15.21 -5.40 23.36
CA PRO A 69 -16.30 -4.44 23.46
C PRO A 69 -17.09 -4.28 22.15
N ALA A 70 -16.40 -4.31 21.01
CA ALA A 70 -17.01 -4.14 19.70
C ALA A 70 -17.98 -5.27 19.33
N GLU A 71 -17.81 -6.47 19.87
CA GLU A 71 -18.75 -7.59 19.68
C GLU A 71 -20.17 -7.22 20.11
N LYS A 72 -20.30 -6.45 21.20
CA LYS A 72 -21.58 -6.08 21.82
C LYS A 72 -22.08 -4.69 21.43
N MET A 73 -21.36 -3.97 20.61
CA MET A 73 -21.78 -2.65 20.14
C MET A 73 -23.06 -2.75 19.30
N PRO A 74 -23.99 -1.79 19.43
CA PRO A 74 -25.15 -1.68 18.54
C PRO A 74 -24.73 -1.31 17.12
N ASN A 75 -25.69 -1.30 16.20
CA ASN A 75 -25.49 -0.88 14.81
C ASN A 75 -24.39 -1.68 14.09
N GLN A 76 -24.41 -2.99 14.27
CA GLN A 76 -23.55 -3.89 13.52
C GLN A 76 -23.85 -3.79 12.02
N ILE A 77 -22.83 -3.64 11.22
CA ILE A 77 -22.93 -3.56 9.77
C ILE A 77 -23.10 -4.97 9.18
N ILE A 78 -24.00 -5.13 8.23
CA ILE A 78 -24.23 -6.40 7.54
C ILE A 78 -23.05 -6.75 6.63
N GLU A 79 -22.82 -8.04 6.40
CA GLU A 79 -21.65 -8.52 5.66
C GLU A 79 -21.57 -7.94 4.25
N ALA A 80 -22.67 -7.94 3.51
CA ALA A 80 -22.72 -7.39 2.16
C ALA A 80 -22.29 -5.91 2.08
N GLU A 81 -22.59 -5.09 3.11
CA GLU A 81 -22.14 -3.69 3.14
C GLU A 81 -20.66 -3.57 3.46
N LYS A 82 -20.11 -4.43 4.32
CA LYS A 82 -18.67 -4.49 4.59
C LYS A 82 -17.89 -4.89 3.34
N GLU A 83 -18.36 -5.90 2.62
CA GLU A 83 -17.75 -6.34 1.36
C GLU A 83 -17.77 -5.23 0.31
N LYS A 84 -18.90 -4.52 0.18
CA LYS A 84 -19.03 -3.38 -0.73
C LYS A 84 -18.04 -2.24 -0.37
N ARG A 85 -17.91 -1.91 0.93
CA ARG A 85 -16.94 -0.90 1.39
C ARG A 85 -15.51 -1.36 1.16
N ALA A 86 -15.21 -2.62 1.44
CA ALA A 86 -13.88 -3.19 1.18
C ALA A 86 -13.51 -3.13 -0.32
N ALA A 87 -14.45 -3.45 -1.20
CA ALA A 87 -14.23 -3.36 -2.65
C ALA A 87 -13.94 -1.91 -3.10
N ARG A 88 -14.77 -0.93 -2.65
CA ARG A 88 -14.58 0.49 -2.99
C ARG A 88 -13.23 1.04 -2.49
N LEU A 89 -12.82 0.66 -1.27
CA LEU A 89 -11.51 1.07 -0.73
C LEU A 89 -10.37 0.34 -1.45
N GLY A 90 -10.60 -0.89 -1.91
CA GLY A 90 -9.66 -1.66 -2.74
C GLY A 90 -9.38 -0.98 -4.08
N GLU A 91 -10.41 -0.47 -4.76
CA GLU A 91 -10.25 0.30 -6.00
C GLU A 91 -9.39 1.57 -5.76
N LEU A 92 -9.57 2.23 -4.62
CA LEU A 92 -8.73 3.37 -4.25
C LEU A 92 -7.29 2.94 -3.95
N ASP A 93 -7.10 1.81 -3.25
CA ASP A 93 -5.77 1.25 -2.96
C ASP A 93 -5.00 0.96 -4.25
N GLU A 94 -5.62 0.31 -5.23
CA GLU A 94 -5.01 0.04 -6.55
C GLU A 94 -4.59 1.33 -7.27
N LYS A 95 -5.45 2.35 -7.27
CA LYS A 95 -5.13 3.67 -7.85
C LYS A 95 -3.93 4.32 -7.16
N LEU A 96 -3.90 4.32 -5.82
CA LEU A 96 -2.81 4.91 -5.04
C LEU A 96 -1.51 4.14 -5.19
N PHE A 97 -1.57 2.81 -5.22
CA PHE A 97 -0.43 1.94 -5.45
C PHE A 97 0.19 2.21 -6.82
N ARG A 98 -0.63 2.24 -7.88
CA ARG A 98 -0.14 2.57 -9.22
C ARG A 98 0.51 3.95 -9.29
N ALA A 99 -0.10 4.97 -8.69
CA ALA A 99 0.50 6.30 -8.60
C ALA A 99 1.81 6.31 -7.79
N CYS A 100 1.95 5.41 -6.81
CA CYS A 100 3.19 5.21 -6.08
C CYS A 100 4.30 4.62 -6.98
N LEU A 101 3.99 3.61 -7.78
CA LEU A 101 4.93 3.02 -8.74
C LEU A 101 5.35 4.04 -9.81
N GLU A 102 4.40 4.79 -10.35
CA GLU A 102 4.66 5.80 -11.40
C GLU A 102 5.63 6.91 -10.93
N ARG A 103 5.63 7.27 -9.65
CA ARG A 103 6.61 8.22 -9.10
C ARG A 103 8.05 7.71 -9.12
N SER A 104 8.25 6.41 -9.14
CA SER A 104 9.59 5.79 -9.20
C SER A 104 10.17 5.77 -10.61
N VAL A 105 9.37 6.02 -11.65
CA VAL A 105 9.84 6.01 -13.04
C VAL A 105 10.84 7.15 -13.29
N GLY A 106 11.96 6.81 -13.89
CA GLY A 106 13.06 7.74 -14.16
C GLY A 106 14.10 7.84 -13.03
N THR A 107 13.81 7.27 -11.85
CA THR A 107 14.77 7.24 -10.74
C THR A 107 15.76 6.07 -10.88
N GLU A 108 16.86 6.15 -10.15
CA GLU A 108 17.85 5.08 -10.00
C GLU A 108 17.86 4.61 -8.55
N GLY A 109 17.99 3.29 -8.34
CA GLY A 109 18.04 2.69 -7.03
C GLY A 109 18.80 1.36 -7.00
N GLU A 110 19.17 0.94 -5.82
CA GLU A 110 19.74 -0.39 -5.60
C GLU A 110 18.61 -1.41 -5.48
N VAL A 111 18.71 -2.50 -6.23
CA VAL A 111 17.77 -3.63 -6.24
C VAL A 111 18.48 -4.84 -5.70
N LEU A 112 17.93 -5.46 -4.66
CA LEU A 112 18.30 -6.80 -4.25
C LEU A 112 17.53 -7.79 -5.12
N PHE A 113 18.21 -8.49 -6.01
CA PHE A 113 17.60 -9.52 -6.84
C PHE A 113 17.43 -10.81 -6.06
N GLU A 114 16.22 -11.36 -6.09
CA GLU A 114 15.86 -12.50 -5.24
C GLU A 114 15.73 -13.80 -6.04
N GLN A 115 15.08 -13.73 -7.21
CA GLN A 115 14.77 -14.94 -8.00
C GLN A 115 14.55 -14.65 -9.49
N PRO A 116 14.60 -15.69 -10.36
CA PRO A 116 14.17 -15.57 -11.73
C PRO A 116 12.69 -15.24 -11.84
N TYR A 117 12.33 -14.32 -12.74
CA TYR A 117 10.95 -14.04 -13.11
C TYR A 117 10.51 -14.91 -14.31
N ASP A 118 11.35 -14.93 -15.34
CA ASP A 118 11.19 -15.77 -16.52
C ASP A 118 12.57 -16.19 -17.09
N ASN A 119 12.62 -16.63 -18.36
CA ASN A 119 13.86 -17.10 -18.99
C ASN A 119 14.90 -16.01 -19.22
N GLU A 120 14.49 -14.73 -19.27
CA GLU A 120 15.37 -13.59 -19.57
C GLU A 120 15.42 -12.54 -18.47
N HIS A 121 14.49 -12.59 -17.51
CA HIS A 121 14.34 -11.58 -16.48
C HIS A 121 14.48 -12.16 -15.08
N ILE A 122 14.96 -11.32 -14.19
CA ILE A 122 15.00 -11.57 -12.74
C ILE A 122 14.21 -10.53 -12.02
N GLU A 123 13.68 -10.86 -10.85
CA GLU A 123 12.95 -9.94 -9.99
C GLU A 123 13.68 -9.68 -8.67
N GLY A 124 13.46 -8.49 -8.14
CA GLY A 124 14.00 -8.07 -6.87
C GLY A 124 13.22 -6.93 -6.26
N LEU A 125 13.71 -6.43 -5.13
CA LEU A 125 13.10 -5.34 -4.38
C LEU A 125 14.05 -4.16 -4.26
N ILE A 126 13.54 -2.96 -4.46
CA ILE A 126 14.23 -1.72 -4.07
C ILE A 126 14.01 -1.44 -2.57
N SER A 127 14.71 -0.47 -2.02
CA SER A 127 14.74 -0.15 -0.59
C SER A 127 13.37 0.16 0.04
N ASN A 128 12.39 0.57 -0.74
CA ASN A 128 11.01 0.83 -0.30
C ASN A 128 10.05 -0.35 -0.54
N TYR A 129 10.59 -1.56 -0.80
CA TYR A 129 9.88 -2.81 -1.05
C TYR A 129 9.02 -2.83 -2.34
N GLN A 130 9.24 -1.91 -3.27
CA GLN A 130 8.63 -2.02 -4.59
C GLN A 130 9.35 -3.11 -5.40
N ARG A 131 8.57 -3.97 -6.03
CA ARG A 131 9.05 -5.06 -6.87
C ARG A 131 9.52 -4.52 -8.21
N VAL A 132 10.69 -4.96 -8.65
CA VAL A 132 11.32 -4.55 -9.92
C VAL A 132 11.67 -5.77 -10.73
N ILE A 133 11.37 -5.76 -12.02
CA ILE A 133 11.76 -6.79 -12.98
C ILE A 133 12.75 -6.19 -13.97
N VAL A 134 13.87 -6.90 -14.17
CA VAL A 134 14.99 -6.45 -15.00
C VAL A 134 15.44 -7.60 -15.92
N LYS A 135 15.75 -7.28 -17.18
CA LYS A 135 16.41 -8.23 -18.06
C LYS A 135 17.86 -8.37 -17.63
N ALA A 136 18.19 -9.49 -17.01
CA ALA A 136 19.52 -9.77 -16.48
C ALA A 136 19.73 -11.29 -16.27
N PRO A 137 20.99 -11.75 -16.21
CA PRO A 137 21.29 -13.17 -15.98
C PRO A 137 20.94 -13.59 -14.55
N VAL A 138 20.46 -14.82 -14.39
CA VAL A 138 20.08 -15.45 -13.11
C VAL A 138 21.25 -15.44 -12.09
N SER A 139 22.49 -15.36 -12.56
CA SER A 139 23.67 -15.28 -11.68
C SER A 139 23.70 -14.04 -10.79
N LEU A 140 22.88 -13.04 -11.06
CA LEU A 140 22.71 -11.87 -10.20
C LEU A 140 21.69 -12.09 -9.07
N CYS A 141 20.98 -13.20 -9.02
CA CYS A 141 20.12 -13.51 -7.88
C CYS A 141 20.97 -13.68 -6.60
N GLY A 142 20.58 -13.00 -5.52
CA GLY A 142 21.33 -12.88 -4.29
C GLY A 142 22.27 -11.65 -4.23
N GLU A 143 22.41 -10.92 -5.33
CA GLU A 143 23.27 -9.74 -5.42
C GLU A 143 22.46 -8.44 -5.43
N ILE A 144 23.11 -7.35 -5.04
CA ILE A 144 22.57 -5.99 -5.15
C ILE A 144 23.21 -5.33 -6.37
N ALA A 145 22.36 -4.78 -7.26
CA ALA A 145 22.85 -4.01 -8.39
C ALA A 145 22.04 -2.72 -8.57
N LYS A 146 22.65 -1.73 -9.19
CA LYS A 146 22.03 -0.45 -9.49
C LYS A 146 21.16 -0.56 -10.73
N VAL A 147 19.93 -0.09 -10.63
CA VAL A 147 18.90 -0.16 -11.67
C VAL A 147 18.30 1.21 -11.90
N LYS A 148 18.09 1.57 -13.15
CA LYS A 148 17.26 2.70 -13.57
C LYS A 148 15.87 2.20 -13.84
N ILE A 149 14.87 2.76 -13.18
CA ILE A 149 13.46 2.43 -13.39
C ILE A 149 12.98 3.08 -14.68
N THR A 150 12.53 2.29 -15.63
CA THR A 150 12.12 2.75 -16.97
C THR A 150 10.60 2.77 -17.17
N GLY A 151 9.84 2.05 -16.34
CA GLY A 151 8.39 2.01 -16.46
C GLY A 151 7.69 1.23 -15.37
N VAL A 152 6.37 1.14 -15.53
CA VAL A 152 5.46 0.35 -14.69
C VAL A 152 4.71 -0.64 -15.57
N GLN A 153 4.65 -1.89 -15.16
CA GLN A 153 3.85 -2.92 -15.79
C GLN A 153 3.04 -3.65 -14.71
N GLU A 154 1.72 -3.77 -14.93
CA GLU A 154 0.82 -4.37 -13.92
C GLU A 154 1.01 -3.75 -12.53
N ASP A 155 1.56 -4.52 -11.59
CA ASP A 155 1.79 -4.17 -10.19
C ASP A 155 3.28 -4.10 -9.80
N PHE A 156 4.18 -3.99 -10.79
CA PHE A 156 5.62 -3.92 -10.60
C PHE A 156 6.30 -2.87 -11.49
N LEU A 157 7.51 -2.52 -11.11
CA LEU A 157 8.40 -1.67 -11.88
C LEU A 157 9.20 -2.49 -12.90
N VAL A 158 9.52 -1.89 -14.03
CA VAL A 158 10.51 -2.43 -14.95
C VAL A 158 11.71 -1.51 -15.00
N GLY A 159 12.91 -2.08 -15.15
CA GLY A 159 14.14 -1.32 -15.14
C GLY A 159 15.25 -1.94 -15.97
N GLU A 160 16.36 -1.21 -16.04
CA GLU A 160 17.59 -1.62 -16.72
C GLU A 160 18.78 -1.46 -15.78
N LEU A 161 19.74 -2.37 -15.86
CA LEU A 161 21.01 -2.26 -15.13
C LEU A 161 21.77 -1.00 -15.58
N VAL A 162 22.37 -0.28 -14.61
CA VAL A 162 23.18 0.92 -14.84
C VAL A 162 24.66 0.61 -14.80
#